data_ad4cbfab24d8fe1cea2b84c0bbe2cd47
#
_entry.id   ad4cbfab24d8fe1cea2b84c0bbe2cd47
#
_cell.length_a   1.000
_cell.length_b   1.000
_cell.length_c   1.000
_cell.angle_alpha   90.00
_cell.angle_beta   90.00
_cell.angle_gamma   90.00
#
_symmetry.space_group_name_H-M   'P 1'
#
loop_
_entity.id
_entity.type
_entity.pdbx_description
1 polymer ?
#
loop_
_entity_poly.entity_id
_entity_poly.type
_entity_poly.pdbx_seq_one_letter_code
_entity_poly.pdbx_strand_id
1 'polypeptide(L)'
;MWNVGTGYFGCGITLSDGNRVFDDELFQATIDENPTIRMIEIKLSQGAKPAHGGILPMAKITPEIAEARKLKYPATSDCHSPSNHSSFNDHVGLIEFIVRLRELSGGLPVGIKLCVGDPRDIALLVHAMVDMENGPDFITVDVGEGGTGAAPPEYSNAIGSPLEEGLAVVRNFLTGAGVRQKVKIIASGKVTSGFSLVRTLALGADLTCAARAFMLSLGCIQALKCNSNKCPTGIATQNKELQYGLDPAEKSYRVYNFQRKTMDAAAEIIGTIGHDQFSSISGEF
;
A
#
# COMPACT_ATOMS: atom_id res chain seq x y z
N MET A 1 2.37 -1.47 10.20
CA MET A 1 2.01 -0.24 9.46
C MET A 1 0.50 -0.15 9.39
N TRP A 2 -0.06 1.01 9.73
CA TRP A 2 -1.50 1.28 9.56
C TRP A 2 -1.71 2.10 8.29
N ASN A 3 -2.63 1.65 7.44
CA ASN A 3 -2.94 2.30 6.16
C ASN A 3 -4.21 3.15 6.31
N VAL A 4 -4.06 4.48 6.25
CA VAL A 4 -5.16 5.45 6.30
C VAL A 4 -5.61 5.76 4.87
N GLY A 5 -6.71 5.16 4.46
CA GLY A 5 -7.31 5.39 3.13
C GLY A 5 -8.39 6.46 3.15
N THR A 6 -8.92 6.78 1.98
CA THR A 6 -9.93 7.83 1.75
C THR A 6 -11.25 7.61 2.49
N GLY A 7 -11.53 6.40 2.97
CA GLY A 7 -12.70 6.09 3.80
C GLY A 7 -12.46 6.27 5.30
N TYR A 8 -11.25 6.64 5.74
CA TYR A 8 -10.86 6.84 7.15
C TYR A 8 -11.33 5.73 8.10
N PHE A 9 -11.22 4.47 7.65
CA PHE A 9 -11.66 3.34 8.49
C PHE A 9 -10.80 3.22 9.74
N GLY A 10 -11.47 3.18 10.89
CA GLY A 10 -10.85 3.18 12.21
C GLY A 10 -10.53 4.57 12.79
N CYS A 11 -10.51 5.61 11.95
CA CYS A 11 -10.18 6.99 12.36
C CYS A 11 -11.09 8.06 11.77
N GLY A 12 -12.31 7.72 11.40
CA GLY A 12 -13.24 8.68 10.83
C GLY A 12 -14.66 8.51 11.31
N ILE A 13 -15.38 9.62 11.36
CA ILE A 13 -16.79 9.69 11.66
C ILE A 13 -17.62 9.85 10.37
N THR A 14 -18.87 9.42 10.41
CA THR A 14 -19.83 9.64 9.33
C THR A 14 -20.73 10.82 9.69
N LEU A 15 -20.71 11.84 8.85
CA LEU A 15 -21.55 13.03 9.00
C LEU A 15 -23.02 12.74 8.64
N SER A 16 -23.91 13.68 8.93
CA SER A 16 -25.36 13.58 8.66
C SER A 16 -25.69 13.42 7.17
N ASP A 17 -24.82 13.92 6.29
CA ASP A 17 -24.92 13.81 4.83
C ASP A 17 -24.37 12.46 4.27
N GLY A 18 -23.87 11.59 5.15
CA GLY A 18 -23.31 10.28 4.80
C GLY A 18 -21.82 10.32 4.44
N ASN A 19 -21.18 11.48 4.36
CA ASN A 19 -19.77 11.61 4.11
C ASN A 19 -18.94 11.19 5.34
N ARG A 20 -17.79 10.56 5.10
CA ARG A 20 -16.83 10.25 6.16
C ARG A 20 -15.70 11.27 6.15
N VAL A 21 -15.39 11.76 7.34
CA VAL A 21 -14.29 12.70 7.58
C VAL A 21 -13.33 12.14 8.62
N PHE A 22 -12.10 12.59 8.58
CA PHE A 22 -11.08 12.23 9.55
C PHE A 22 -11.41 12.81 10.91
N ASP A 23 -11.12 12.06 11.98
CA ASP A 23 -11.37 12.44 13.37
C ASP A 23 -10.11 12.19 14.21
N ASP A 24 -9.60 13.24 14.85
CA ASP A 24 -8.34 13.22 15.60
C ASP A 24 -8.43 12.31 16.83
N GLU A 25 -9.54 12.38 17.56
CA GLU A 25 -9.71 11.62 18.80
C GLU A 25 -9.78 10.12 18.51
N LEU A 26 -10.53 9.72 17.46
CA LEU A 26 -10.59 8.34 17.02
C LEU A 26 -9.24 7.84 16.47
N PHE A 27 -8.49 8.72 15.82
CA PHE A 27 -7.17 8.37 15.33
C PHE A 27 -6.21 8.10 16.50
N GLN A 28 -6.13 8.99 17.47
CA GLN A 28 -5.31 8.83 18.67
C GLN A 28 -5.73 7.58 19.47
N ALA A 29 -7.02 7.39 19.71
CA ALA A 29 -7.54 6.22 20.42
C ALA A 29 -7.12 4.92 19.69
N THR A 30 -7.21 4.88 18.36
CA THR A 30 -6.77 3.70 17.60
C THR A 30 -5.26 3.44 17.72
N ILE A 31 -4.42 4.48 17.76
CA ILE A 31 -2.98 4.33 18.01
C ILE A 31 -2.71 3.76 19.40
N ASP A 32 -3.37 4.31 20.42
CA ASP A 32 -3.20 3.90 21.82
C ASP A 32 -3.66 2.46 22.09
N GLU A 33 -4.78 2.07 21.48
CA GLU A 33 -5.32 0.70 21.56
C GLU A 33 -4.47 -0.32 20.82
N ASN A 34 -3.64 0.10 19.86
CA ASN A 34 -2.87 -0.78 18.99
C ASN A 34 -1.35 -0.48 19.02
N PRO A 35 -0.64 -0.80 20.10
CA PRO A 35 0.79 -0.48 20.28
C PRO A 35 1.71 -1.19 19.26
N THR A 36 1.18 -2.11 18.47
CA THR A 36 1.90 -2.73 17.35
C THR A 36 1.96 -1.86 16.10
N ILE A 37 1.20 -0.77 16.03
CA ILE A 37 1.33 0.23 14.98
C ILE A 37 2.65 0.97 15.19
N ARG A 38 3.52 0.92 14.18
CA ARG A 38 4.87 1.51 14.23
C ARG A 38 5.10 2.55 13.14
N MET A 39 4.18 2.67 12.19
CA MET A 39 4.23 3.63 11.11
C MET A 39 2.84 3.77 10.47
N ILE A 40 2.59 4.91 9.84
CA ILE A 40 1.31 5.27 9.22
C ILE A 40 1.54 5.49 7.73
N GLU A 41 0.63 4.99 6.89
CA GLU A 41 0.66 5.20 5.45
C GLU A 41 -0.64 5.84 4.98
N ILE A 42 -0.59 7.07 4.47
CA ILE A 42 -1.73 7.72 3.81
C ILE A 42 -1.85 7.15 2.40
N LYS A 43 -2.92 6.43 2.13
CA LYS A 43 -3.15 5.84 0.81
C LYS A 43 -3.90 6.81 -0.09
N LEU A 44 -3.19 7.47 -0.99
CA LEU A 44 -3.77 8.38 -1.99
C LEU A 44 -4.43 7.61 -3.13
N SER A 45 -3.74 6.60 -3.65
CA SER A 45 -4.24 5.76 -4.74
C SER A 45 -3.62 4.37 -4.70
N GLN A 46 -4.01 3.50 -5.64
CA GLN A 46 -3.42 2.18 -5.83
C GLN A 46 -3.20 1.93 -7.32
N GLY A 47 -2.08 1.27 -7.67
CA GLY A 47 -1.60 1.17 -9.04
C GLY A 47 -2.55 0.47 -10.01
N ALA A 48 -3.18 -0.62 -9.59
CA ALA A 48 -4.04 -1.41 -10.47
C ALA A 48 -5.38 -0.72 -10.83
N LYS A 49 -5.79 0.30 -10.09
CA LYS A 49 -7.00 1.09 -10.36
C LYS A 49 -6.88 2.52 -9.81
N PRO A 50 -6.00 3.34 -10.39
CA PRO A 50 -5.86 4.73 -9.98
C PRO A 50 -7.19 5.48 -10.11
N ALA A 51 -7.40 6.48 -9.27
CA ALA A 51 -8.63 7.27 -9.17
C ALA A 51 -9.91 6.51 -8.78
N HIS A 52 -9.84 5.22 -8.51
CA HIS A 52 -10.96 4.44 -8.00
C HIS A 52 -10.84 4.22 -6.50
N GLY A 53 -11.89 4.54 -5.76
CA GLY A 53 -12.02 4.19 -4.35
C GLY A 53 -12.15 2.69 -4.11
N GLY A 54 -12.03 2.28 -2.85
CA GLY A 54 -12.25 0.90 -2.44
C GLY A 54 -13.74 0.55 -2.42
N ILE A 55 -14.04 -0.71 -2.69
CA ILE A 55 -15.38 -1.28 -2.49
C ILE A 55 -15.25 -2.51 -1.60
N LEU A 56 -15.94 -2.49 -0.46
CA LEU A 56 -16.11 -3.68 0.37
C LEU A 56 -17.56 -4.15 0.22
N PRO A 57 -17.79 -5.27 -0.46
CA PRO A 57 -19.13 -5.81 -0.64
C PRO A 57 -19.80 -6.11 0.70
N MET A 58 -21.09 -5.81 0.81
CA MET A 58 -21.91 -6.07 2.00
C MET A 58 -21.75 -7.52 2.49
N ALA A 59 -21.72 -8.47 1.59
CA ALA A 59 -21.55 -9.90 1.91
C ALA A 59 -20.22 -10.26 2.58
N LYS A 60 -19.25 -9.33 2.62
CA LYS A 60 -17.94 -9.49 3.30
C LYS A 60 -17.87 -8.74 4.62
N ILE A 61 -18.88 -7.97 4.97
CA ILE A 61 -18.90 -7.18 6.21
C ILE A 61 -19.37 -8.09 7.34
N THR A 62 -18.43 -8.57 8.14
CA THR A 62 -18.71 -9.30 9.39
C THR A 62 -18.84 -8.32 10.57
N PRO A 63 -19.36 -8.75 11.75
CA PRO A 63 -19.37 -7.91 12.95
C PRO A 63 -18.00 -7.32 13.29
N GLU A 64 -16.96 -8.15 13.23
CA GLU A 64 -15.58 -7.77 13.55
C GLU A 64 -15.04 -6.74 12.55
N ILE A 65 -15.37 -6.87 11.25
CA ILE A 65 -14.98 -5.90 10.24
C ILE A 65 -15.72 -4.59 10.44
N ALA A 66 -17.00 -4.65 10.77
CA ALA A 66 -17.80 -3.47 11.04
C ALA A 66 -17.27 -2.69 12.26
N GLU A 67 -16.95 -3.41 13.34
CA GLU A 67 -16.36 -2.83 14.56
C GLU A 67 -15.00 -2.16 14.26
N ALA A 68 -14.08 -2.89 13.65
CA ALA A 68 -12.73 -2.39 13.32
C ALA A 68 -12.76 -1.18 12.37
N ARG A 69 -13.76 -1.10 11.49
CA ARG A 69 -13.92 -0.01 10.53
C ARG A 69 -14.86 1.10 10.99
N LYS A 70 -15.45 0.95 12.17
CA LYS A 70 -16.47 1.87 12.71
C LYS A 70 -17.63 2.05 11.72
N LEU A 71 -18.14 0.91 11.20
CA LEU A 71 -19.30 0.86 10.28
C LEU A 71 -20.54 0.38 11.02
N LYS A 72 -21.72 0.77 10.49
CA LYS A 72 -22.99 0.24 10.99
C LYS A 72 -23.12 -1.26 10.69
N TYR A 73 -23.56 -2.03 11.69
CA TYR A 73 -23.88 -3.45 11.50
C TYR A 73 -25.29 -3.76 12.02
N PRO A 74 -26.09 -4.60 11.33
CA PRO A 74 -25.77 -5.23 10.03
C PRO A 74 -25.65 -4.21 8.90
N ALA A 75 -24.74 -4.50 7.94
CA ALA A 75 -24.61 -3.67 6.76
C ALA A 75 -25.84 -3.80 5.86
N THR A 76 -26.29 -2.69 5.27
CA THR A 76 -27.45 -2.64 4.39
C THR A 76 -27.06 -2.39 2.91
N SER A 77 -25.78 -2.09 2.65
CA SER A 77 -25.24 -1.85 1.33
C SER A 77 -23.73 -2.10 1.32
N ASP A 78 -23.15 -2.13 0.12
CA ASP A 78 -21.70 -2.15 -0.05
C ASP A 78 -21.07 -0.89 0.57
N CYS A 79 -19.90 -1.03 1.15
CA CYS A 79 -19.14 0.09 1.71
C CYS A 79 -18.17 0.63 0.65
N HIS A 80 -18.40 1.86 0.21
CA HIS A 80 -17.58 2.55 -0.78
C HIS A 80 -16.63 3.55 -0.09
N SER A 81 -15.38 3.58 -0.54
CA SER A 81 -14.44 4.65 -0.19
C SER A 81 -14.46 5.71 -1.29
N PRO A 82 -14.41 7.01 -0.95
CA PRO A 82 -14.25 8.07 -1.93
C PRO A 82 -12.99 7.89 -2.80
N SER A 83 -12.92 8.57 -3.94
CA SER A 83 -11.69 8.61 -4.77
C SER A 83 -10.57 9.41 -4.10
N ASN A 84 -10.93 10.46 -3.35
CA ASN A 84 -10.01 11.42 -2.75
C ASN A 84 -10.19 11.49 -1.23
N HIS A 85 -9.15 11.95 -0.54
CA HIS A 85 -9.25 12.34 0.86
C HIS A 85 -10.07 13.63 1.01
N SER A 86 -10.82 13.76 2.08
CA SER A 86 -11.55 15.00 2.43
C SER A 86 -10.72 15.96 3.29
N SER A 87 -9.59 15.52 3.84
CA SER A 87 -8.74 16.31 4.73
C SER A 87 -7.80 17.27 4.00
N PHE A 88 -7.59 17.08 2.70
CA PHE A 88 -6.74 17.94 1.86
C PHE A 88 -7.15 17.78 0.39
N ASN A 89 -6.78 18.77 -0.44
CA ASN A 89 -7.09 18.83 -1.88
C ASN A 89 -5.91 19.28 -2.76
N ASP A 90 -4.75 19.54 -2.15
CA ASP A 90 -3.51 19.86 -2.84
C ASP A 90 -2.28 19.28 -2.12
N HIS A 91 -1.09 19.54 -2.66
CA HIS A 91 0.16 18.99 -2.14
C HIS A 91 0.57 19.65 -0.82
N VAL A 92 0.27 20.91 -0.61
CA VAL A 92 0.54 21.64 0.64
C VAL A 92 -0.32 21.07 1.75
N GLY A 93 -1.64 20.96 1.54
CA GLY A 93 -2.55 20.35 2.50
C GLY A 93 -2.24 18.88 2.80
N LEU A 94 -1.70 18.13 1.83
CA LEU A 94 -1.20 16.78 2.09
C LEU A 94 -0.02 16.80 3.09
N ILE A 95 0.93 17.72 2.93
CA ILE A 95 2.07 17.82 3.86
C ILE A 95 1.60 18.27 5.24
N GLU A 96 0.68 19.23 5.33
CA GLU A 96 0.07 19.64 6.59
C GLU A 96 -0.63 18.44 7.27
N PHE A 97 -1.32 17.62 6.52
CA PHE A 97 -1.97 16.41 7.05
C PHE A 97 -0.94 15.37 7.52
N ILE A 98 0.18 15.20 6.83
CA ILE A 98 1.31 14.36 7.27
C ILE A 98 1.85 14.84 8.62
N VAL A 99 2.11 16.14 8.75
CA VAL A 99 2.57 16.76 10.01
C VAL A 99 1.59 16.50 11.14
N ARG A 100 0.29 16.76 10.89
CA ARG A 100 -0.79 16.51 11.84
C ARG A 100 -0.82 15.06 12.32
N LEU A 101 -0.74 14.08 11.41
CA LEU A 101 -0.74 12.66 11.80
C LEU A 101 0.50 12.28 12.60
N ARG A 102 1.66 12.88 12.28
CA ARG A 102 2.90 12.67 13.03
C ARG A 102 2.79 13.20 14.46
N GLU A 103 2.19 14.38 14.64
CA GLU A 103 1.92 14.96 15.96
C GLU A 103 0.93 14.12 16.77
N LEU A 104 -0.22 13.79 16.17
CA LEU A 104 -1.28 13.00 16.81
C LEU A 104 -0.84 11.59 17.22
N SER A 105 0.13 11.01 16.50
CA SER A 105 0.66 9.68 16.78
C SER A 105 1.86 9.66 17.73
N GLY A 106 2.25 10.82 18.29
CA GLY A 106 3.43 10.91 19.17
C GLY A 106 4.75 10.71 18.44
N GLY A 107 4.83 11.09 17.15
CA GLY A 107 6.06 11.06 16.37
C GLY A 107 6.29 9.79 15.56
N LEU A 108 5.27 8.98 15.31
CA LEU A 108 5.42 7.83 14.41
C LEU A 108 5.74 8.28 12.97
N PRO A 109 6.56 7.52 12.23
CA PRO A 109 6.81 7.79 10.82
C PRO A 109 5.51 7.79 10.01
N VAL A 110 5.31 8.83 9.18
CA VAL A 110 4.16 8.98 8.31
C VAL A 110 4.61 9.01 6.86
N GLY A 111 4.17 8.06 6.06
CA GLY A 111 4.43 8.01 4.64
C GLY A 111 3.15 8.08 3.81
N ILE A 112 3.34 8.05 2.51
CA ILE A 112 2.26 8.04 1.54
C ILE A 112 2.36 6.85 0.60
N LYS A 113 1.23 6.41 0.07
CA LYS A 113 1.16 5.44 -1.02
C LYS A 113 0.40 6.04 -2.18
N LEU A 114 1.00 6.00 -3.36
CA LEU A 114 0.38 6.52 -4.57
C LEU A 114 0.69 5.65 -5.81
N CYS A 115 -0.19 5.74 -6.80
CA CYS A 115 0.12 5.30 -8.16
C CYS A 115 0.76 6.47 -8.90
N VAL A 116 1.93 6.23 -9.49
CA VAL A 116 2.56 7.24 -10.35
C VAL A 116 1.79 7.29 -11.67
N GLY A 117 1.25 8.45 -11.99
CA GLY A 117 0.60 8.77 -13.26
C GLY A 117 1.36 9.88 -13.98
N ASP A 118 0.92 11.12 -13.83
CA ASP A 118 1.63 12.28 -14.40
C ASP A 118 2.86 12.62 -13.56
N PRO A 119 4.07 12.64 -14.12
CA PRO A 119 5.28 13.04 -13.39
C PRO A 119 5.21 14.46 -12.78
N ARG A 120 4.36 15.35 -13.31
CA ARG A 120 4.17 16.69 -12.76
C ARG A 120 3.60 16.66 -11.34
N ASP A 121 2.74 15.70 -11.02
CA ASP A 121 2.20 15.57 -9.67
C ASP A 121 3.30 15.24 -8.65
N ILE A 122 4.25 14.40 -9.04
CA ILE A 122 5.43 14.09 -8.20
C ILE A 122 6.33 15.33 -8.07
N ALA A 123 6.53 16.08 -9.16
CA ALA A 123 7.31 17.31 -9.12
C ALA A 123 6.69 18.34 -8.17
N LEU A 124 5.37 18.55 -8.23
CA LEU A 124 4.65 19.48 -7.36
C LEU A 124 4.69 19.04 -5.89
N LEU A 125 4.55 17.73 -5.62
CA LEU A 125 4.71 17.19 -4.28
C LEU A 125 6.11 17.47 -3.72
N VAL A 126 7.16 17.18 -4.50
CA VAL A 126 8.55 17.38 -4.07
C VAL A 126 8.85 18.88 -3.89
N HIS A 127 8.30 19.75 -4.75
CA HIS A 127 8.42 21.21 -4.59
C HIS A 127 7.79 21.65 -3.26
N ALA A 128 6.57 21.21 -2.94
CA ALA A 128 5.92 21.53 -1.67
C ALA A 128 6.72 21.00 -0.47
N MET A 129 7.34 19.81 -0.59
CA MET A 129 8.24 19.27 0.46
C MET A 129 9.45 20.19 0.72
N VAL A 130 10.03 20.76 -0.32
CA VAL A 130 11.17 21.68 -0.19
C VAL A 130 10.73 22.99 0.43
N ASP A 131 9.64 23.56 -0.05
CA ASP A 131 9.13 24.86 0.42
C ASP A 131 8.70 24.83 1.88
N MET A 132 8.09 23.74 2.31
CA MET A 132 7.62 23.53 3.69
C MET A 132 8.69 22.95 4.62
N GLU A 133 9.87 22.59 4.09
CA GLU A 133 10.92 21.85 4.82
C GLU A 133 10.42 20.60 5.56
N ASN A 134 9.35 20.01 5.03
CA ASN A 134 8.66 18.86 5.62
C ASN A 134 8.13 17.91 4.52
N GLY A 135 7.75 16.69 4.90
CA GLY A 135 7.21 15.73 3.96
C GLY A 135 7.04 14.34 4.55
N PRO A 136 6.72 13.35 3.71
CA PRO A 136 6.59 11.97 4.15
C PRO A 136 7.96 11.36 4.52
N ASP A 137 7.98 10.50 5.53
CA ASP A 137 9.16 9.71 5.91
C ASP A 137 9.44 8.61 4.89
N PHE A 138 8.41 8.17 4.18
CA PHE A 138 8.52 7.19 3.08
C PHE A 138 7.44 7.40 2.03
N ILE A 139 7.74 6.97 0.79
CA ILE A 139 6.79 6.93 -0.34
C ILE A 139 6.69 5.51 -0.84
N THR A 140 5.49 4.91 -0.75
CA THR A 140 5.18 3.64 -1.40
C THR A 140 4.75 3.91 -2.83
N VAL A 141 5.66 3.64 -3.76
CA VAL A 141 5.42 3.71 -5.21
C VAL A 141 4.66 2.47 -5.63
N ASP A 142 3.34 2.59 -5.78
CA ASP A 142 2.49 1.55 -6.34
C ASP A 142 2.27 1.82 -7.82
N VAL A 143 2.36 0.80 -8.66
CA VAL A 143 2.43 0.98 -10.11
C VAL A 143 1.32 0.20 -10.81
N GLY A 144 1.11 0.47 -12.10
CA GLY A 144 0.05 -0.15 -12.89
C GLY A 144 0.03 -1.67 -12.86
N GLU A 145 1.17 -2.29 -12.65
CA GLU A 145 1.35 -3.74 -12.49
C GLU A 145 0.95 -4.27 -11.11
N GLY A 146 0.64 -3.40 -10.17
CA GLY A 146 0.06 -3.75 -8.87
C GLY A 146 -1.22 -4.56 -9.06
N GLY A 147 -1.62 -5.32 -8.09
CA GLY A 147 -2.69 -6.26 -8.31
C GLY A 147 -3.79 -6.20 -7.27
N THR A 148 -5.01 -6.03 -7.75
CA THR A 148 -6.21 -6.39 -7.00
C THR A 148 -7.20 -7.07 -7.94
N GLY A 149 -7.91 -8.10 -7.45
CA GLY A 149 -8.98 -8.74 -8.22
C GLY A 149 -10.21 -7.85 -8.44
N ALA A 150 -10.23 -6.66 -7.80
CA ALA A 150 -11.29 -5.66 -7.98
C ALA A 150 -10.95 -4.60 -9.03
N ALA A 151 -9.75 -4.64 -9.64
CA ALA A 151 -9.38 -3.70 -10.69
C ALA A 151 -10.10 -4.05 -12.00
N PRO A 152 -10.67 -3.04 -12.69
CA PRO A 152 -11.16 -3.25 -14.04
C PRO A 152 -10.04 -3.77 -14.95
N PRO A 153 -10.31 -4.71 -15.87
CA PRO A 153 -9.29 -5.25 -16.79
C PRO A 153 -8.58 -4.17 -17.60
N GLU A 154 -9.28 -3.11 -18.00
CA GLU A 154 -8.79 -1.98 -18.79
C GLU A 154 -7.81 -1.10 -17.99
N TYR A 155 -7.82 -1.18 -16.67
CA TYR A 155 -6.94 -0.39 -15.78
C TYR A 155 -5.67 -1.14 -15.42
N SER A 156 -5.81 -2.43 -15.13
CA SER A 156 -4.72 -3.27 -14.63
C SER A 156 -3.62 -3.41 -15.68
N ASN A 157 -2.42 -3.00 -15.36
CA ASN A 157 -1.23 -2.94 -16.23
C ASN A 157 -1.32 -1.92 -17.39
N ALA A 158 -2.29 -0.99 -17.36
CA ALA A 158 -2.52 -0.09 -18.49
C ALA A 158 -2.51 1.40 -18.12
N ILE A 159 -3.10 1.79 -16.98
CA ILE A 159 -3.29 3.20 -16.65
C ILE A 159 -2.15 3.78 -15.80
N GLY A 160 -1.72 3.07 -14.76
CA GLY A 160 -0.56 3.51 -13.95
C GLY A 160 0.76 3.25 -14.67
N SER A 161 1.78 4.02 -14.36
CA SER A 161 3.14 3.82 -14.87
C SER A 161 3.65 2.42 -14.55
N PRO A 162 4.47 1.82 -15.43
CA PRO A 162 5.25 0.63 -15.11
C PRO A 162 6.20 0.86 -13.92
N LEU A 163 6.62 -0.22 -13.22
CA LEU A 163 7.44 -0.11 -12.01
C LEU A 163 8.73 0.67 -12.25
N GLU A 164 9.43 0.37 -13.31
CA GLU A 164 10.73 0.98 -13.61
C GLU A 164 10.60 2.49 -13.84
N GLU A 165 9.60 2.90 -14.61
CA GLU A 165 9.33 4.31 -14.90
C GLU A 165 8.85 5.06 -13.66
N GLY A 166 7.84 4.52 -12.95
CA GLY A 166 7.30 5.16 -11.75
C GLY A 166 8.34 5.31 -10.64
N LEU A 167 9.21 4.30 -10.47
CA LEU A 167 10.28 4.34 -9.49
C LEU A 167 11.36 5.37 -9.86
N ALA A 168 11.76 5.40 -11.16
CA ALA A 168 12.72 6.36 -11.65
C ALA A 168 12.22 7.81 -11.51
N VAL A 169 10.95 8.07 -11.80
CA VAL A 169 10.33 9.39 -11.63
C VAL A 169 10.45 9.85 -10.18
N VAL A 170 9.97 9.05 -9.22
CA VAL A 170 10.00 9.43 -7.80
C VAL A 170 11.44 9.61 -7.31
N ARG A 171 12.33 8.66 -7.59
CA ARG A 171 13.74 8.74 -7.21
C ARG A 171 14.41 10.01 -7.76
N ASN A 172 14.24 10.28 -9.05
CA ASN A 172 14.93 11.39 -9.70
C ASN A 172 14.47 12.76 -9.18
N PHE A 173 13.16 12.95 -8.95
CA PHE A 173 12.67 14.19 -8.36
C PHE A 173 13.18 14.38 -6.92
N LEU A 174 13.13 13.34 -6.08
CA LEU A 174 13.67 13.42 -4.71
C LEU A 174 15.19 13.70 -4.70
N THR A 175 15.93 13.09 -5.62
CA THR A 175 17.39 13.30 -5.76
C THR A 175 17.70 14.71 -6.26
N GLY A 176 17.00 15.16 -7.30
CA GLY A 176 17.19 16.51 -7.86
C GLY A 176 16.87 17.64 -6.88
N ALA A 177 15.94 17.41 -5.98
CA ALA A 177 15.58 18.32 -4.89
C ALA A 177 16.47 18.18 -3.63
N GLY A 178 17.40 17.24 -3.59
CA GLY A 178 18.28 17.02 -2.43
C GLY A 178 17.59 16.40 -1.21
N VAL A 179 16.40 15.84 -1.35
CA VAL A 179 15.62 15.27 -0.23
C VAL A 179 15.58 13.73 -0.22
N ARG A 180 16.18 13.07 -1.22
CA ARG A 180 16.16 11.60 -1.35
C ARG A 180 16.62 10.86 -0.09
N GLN A 181 17.62 11.36 0.61
CA GLN A 181 18.17 10.72 1.80
C GLN A 181 17.23 10.80 3.03
N LYS A 182 16.29 11.74 3.01
CA LYS A 182 15.31 11.93 4.09
C LYS A 182 14.07 11.05 3.89
N VAL A 183 13.85 10.52 2.67
CA VAL A 183 12.63 9.80 2.30
C VAL A 183 12.97 8.38 1.85
N LYS A 184 12.37 7.38 2.49
CA LYS A 184 12.51 5.99 2.05
C LYS A 184 11.53 5.68 0.91
N ILE A 185 12.01 4.98 -0.11
CA ILE A 185 11.18 4.54 -1.25
C ILE A 185 10.84 3.07 -1.07
N ILE A 186 9.55 2.76 -1.02
CA ILE A 186 9.03 1.39 -0.98
C ILE A 186 8.40 1.08 -2.34
N ALA A 187 8.92 0.11 -3.07
CA ALA A 187 8.41 -0.23 -4.39
C ALA A 187 7.37 -1.36 -4.32
N SER A 188 6.25 -1.19 -5.02
CA SER A 188 5.13 -2.14 -5.07
C SER A 188 4.69 -2.37 -6.52
N GLY A 189 5.10 -3.50 -7.12
CA GLY A 189 4.73 -3.87 -8.48
C GLY A 189 5.40 -5.16 -8.95
N LYS A 190 4.67 -6.26 -9.01
CA LYS A 190 5.11 -7.58 -9.54
C LYS A 190 6.52 -8.05 -9.11
N VAL A 191 6.92 -7.74 -7.89
CA VAL A 191 8.14 -8.34 -7.31
C VAL A 191 7.84 -9.81 -7.03
N THR A 192 8.35 -10.71 -7.89
CA THR A 192 7.94 -12.12 -7.90
C THR A 192 9.09 -13.11 -7.76
N SER A 193 10.34 -12.65 -7.83
CA SER A 193 11.54 -13.48 -7.78
C SER A 193 12.71 -12.74 -7.12
N GLY A 194 13.77 -13.46 -6.77
CA GLY A 194 15.02 -12.87 -6.28
C GLY A 194 15.59 -11.83 -7.25
N PHE A 195 15.56 -12.12 -8.55
CA PHE A 195 16.02 -11.19 -9.58
C PHE A 195 15.18 -9.89 -9.60
N SER A 196 13.85 -9.99 -9.61
CA SER A 196 12.99 -8.80 -9.61
C SER A 196 13.16 -7.97 -8.34
N LEU A 197 13.44 -8.62 -7.19
CA LEU A 197 13.76 -7.94 -5.94
C LEU A 197 15.06 -7.13 -6.08
N VAL A 198 16.16 -7.78 -6.47
CA VAL A 198 17.49 -7.13 -6.64
C VAL A 198 17.42 -5.99 -7.65
N ARG A 199 16.79 -6.23 -8.82
CA ARG A 199 16.58 -5.20 -9.83
C ARG A 199 15.83 -3.98 -9.29
N THR A 200 14.78 -4.20 -8.52
CA THR A 200 13.98 -3.10 -7.94
C THR A 200 14.78 -2.26 -6.94
N LEU A 201 15.63 -2.91 -6.13
CA LEU A 201 16.54 -2.19 -5.23
C LEU A 201 17.59 -1.40 -6.02
N ALA A 202 18.18 -2.00 -7.06
CA ALA A 202 19.16 -1.33 -7.94
C ALA A 202 18.57 -0.09 -8.64
N LEU A 203 17.27 -0.10 -8.94
CA LEU A 203 16.55 1.06 -9.50
C LEU A 203 16.29 2.17 -8.47
N GLY A 204 16.64 1.97 -7.21
CA GLY A 204 16.61 2.98 -6.16
C GLY A 204 15.51 2.86 -5.13
N ALA A 205 14.86 1.71 -5.02
CA ALA A 205 14.00 1.43 -3.87
C ALA A 205 14.85 1.06 -2.65
N ASP A 206 14.43 1.47 -1.46
CA ASP A 206 15.00 1.02 -0.19
C ASP A 206 14.37 -0.30 0.26
N LEU A 207 13.09 -0.50 -0.06
CA LEU A 207 12.29 -1.67 0.31
C LEU A 207 11.37 -2.10 -0.85
N THR A 208 10.94 -3.35 -0.83
CA THR A 208 10.00 -3.90 -1.82
C THR A 208 8.79 -4.54 -1.16
N CYS A 209 7.62 -4.38 -1.78
CA CYS A 209 6.39 -5.09 -1.45
C CYS A 209 6.11 -6.18 -2.47
N ALA A 210 5.93 -7.42 -2.00
CA ALA A 210 5.52 -8.54 -2.82
C ALA A 210 4.15 -9.04 -2.32
N ALA A 211 3.11 -8.92 -3.14
CA ALA A 211 1.76 -9.35 -2.77
C ALA A 211 1.32 -10.58 -3.59
N ARG A 212 1.24 -10.45 -4.91
CA ARG A 212 0.68 -11.48 -5.78
C ARG A 212 1.47 -12.78 -5.77
N ALA A 213 2.80 -12.71 -5.67
CA ALA A 213 3.65 -13.88 -5.55
C ALA A 213 3.34 -14.70 -4.29
N PHE A 214 3.14 -14.03 -3.16
CA PHE A 214 2.73 -14.68 -1.92
C PHE A 214 1.29 -15.23 -1.99
N MET A 215 0.39 -14.54 -2.68
CA MET A 215 -0.95 -15.09 -2.95
C MET A 215 -0.89 -16.39 -3.76
N LEU A 216 -0.01 -16.46 -4.76
CA LEU A 216 0.22 -17.69 -5.54
C LEU A 216 0.81 -18.81 -4.68
N SER A 217 1.73 -18.50 -3.77
CA SER A 217 2.28 -19.49 -2.83
C SER A 217 1.21 -20.06 -1.88
N LEU A 218 0.18 -19.28 -1.53
CA LEU A 218 -0.99 -19.74 -0.79
C LEU A 218 -1.92 -20.64 -1.62
N GLY A 219 -1.76 -20.68 -2.94
CA GLY A 219 -2.60 -21.47 -3.84
C GLY A 219 -3.65 -20.63 -4.60
N CYS A 220 -3.46 -19.33 -4.73
CA CYS A 220 -4.31 -18.50 -5.59
C CYS A 220 -4.22 -18.98 -7.05
N ILE A 221 -5.36 -19.22 -7.66
CA ILE A 221 -5.49 -19.66 -9.07
C ILE A 221 -5.87 -18.52 -10.02
N GLN A 222 -5.79 -17.27 -9.58
CA GLN A 222 -6.14 -16.08 -10.34
C GLN A 222 -7.58 -16.07 -10.90
N ALA A 223 -8.53 -16.62 -10.15
CA ALA A 223 -9.93 -16.68 -10.54
C ALA A 223 -10.62 -15.29 -10.62
N LEU A 224 -9.96 -14.22 -10.20
CA LEU A 224 -10.43 -12.83 -10.20
C LEU A 224 -11.78 -12.64 -9.48
N LYS A 225 -12.06 -13.46 -8.46
CA LYS A 225 -13.27 -13.40 -7.63
C LYS A 225 -13.03 -12.79 -6.24
N CYS A 226 -11.89 -12.10 -6.07
CA CYS A 226 -11.46 -11.57 -4.76
C CYS A 226 -12.44 -10.56 -4.17
N ASN A 227 -13.14 -9.79 -4.99
CA ASN A 227 -14.11 -8.77 -4.58
C ASN A 227 -15.56 -9.27 -4.48
N SER A 228 -15.83 -10.54 -4.81
CA SER A 228 -17.21 -11.06 -4.89
C SER A 228 -17.62 -11.98 -3.75
N ASN A 229 -16.75 -12.19 -2.75
CA ASN A 229 -16.92 -13.20 -1.69
C ASN A 229 -17.01 -14.65 -2.18
N LYS A 230 -16.64 -14.92 -3.44
CA LYS A 230 -16.72 -16.23 -4.11
C LYS A 230 -15.33 -16.76 -4.52
N CYS A 231 -14.29 -16.44 -3.75
CA CYS A 231 -12.95 -16.95 -4.02
C CYS A 231 -12.93 -18.47 -3.88
N PRO A 232 -12.67 -19.24 -4.94
CA PRO A 232 -12.79 -20.70 -4.89
C PRO A 232 -11.72 -21.39 -4.05
N THR A 233 -10.60 -20.68 -3.76
CA THR A 233 -9.50 -21.22 -2.96
C THR A 233 -9.55 -20.77 -1.50
N GLY A 234 -10.62 -20.10 -1.06
CA GLY A 234 -10.78 -19.67 0.32
C GLY A 234 -9.96 -18.45 0.77
N ILE A 235 -9.02 -17.98 -0.08
CA ILE A 235 -8.03 -16.96 0.32
C ILE A 235 -8.68 -15.58 0.51
N ALA A 236 -9.62 -15.19 -0.36
CA ALA A 236 -10.19 -13.84 -0.39
C ALA A 236 -11.72 -13.86 -0.23
N THR A 237 -12.21 -14.59 0.75
CA THR A 237 -13.64 -14.75 1.04
C THR A 237 -13.90 -14.79 2.54
N GLN A 238 -15.10 -14.42 2.97
CA GLN A 238 -15.61 -14.62 4.33
C GLN A 238 -16.54 -15.85 4.42
N ASN A 239 -16.78 -16.55 3.30
CA ASN A 239 -17.55 -17.78 3.29
C ASN A 239 -16.74 -18.91 3.96
N LYS A 240 -17.24 -19.42 5.08
CA LYS A 240 -16.57 -20.45 5.90
C LYS A 240 -16.36 -21.77 5.15
N GLU A 241 -17.30 -22.16 4.29
CA GLU A 241 -17.18 -23.39 3.48
C GLU A 241 -15.99 -23.28 2.49
N LEU A 242 -15.82 -22.11 1.86
CA LEU A 242 -14.69 -21.89 0.96
C LEU A 242 -13.38 -21.75 1.73
N GLN A 243 -13.39 -21.12 2.92
CA GLN A 243 -12.21 -20.98 3.77
C GLN A 243 -11.70 -22.33 4.28
N TYR A 244 -12.55 -23.33 4.42
CA TYR A 244 -12.17 -24.66 4.91
C TYR A 244 -11.05 -25.31 4.06
N GLY A 245 -10.98 -25.00 2.76
CA GLY A 245 -9.90 -25.48 1.88
C GLY A 245 -8.55 -24.77 2.09
N LEU A 246 -8.49 -23.76 2.94
CA LEU A 246 -7.26 -23.04 3.26
C LEU A 246 -6.69 -23.55 4.60
N ASP A 247 -5.90 -24.62 4.56
CA ASP A 247 -5.22 -25.14 5.74
C ASP A 247 -4.03 -24.23 6.13
N PRO A 248 -4.09 -23.53 7.29
CA PRO A 248 -3.01 -22.62 7.71
C PRO A 248 -1.67 -23.34 7.93
N ALA A 249 -1.67 -24.59 8.39
CA ALA A 249 -0.44 -25.33 8.66
C ALA A 249 0.32 -25.64 7.36
N GLU A 250 -0.38 -26.14 6.34
CA GLU A 250 0.20 -26.40 5.02
C GLU A 250 0.61 -25.08 4.33
N LYS A 251 -0.26 -24.08 4.35
CA LYS A 251 -0.02 -22.82 3.62
C LYS A 251 1.10 -21.98 4.23
N SER A 252 1.25 -21.96 5.55
CA SER A 252 2.36 -21.28 6.21
C SER A 252 3.72 -21.85 5.79
N TYR A 253 3.83 -23.17 5.68
CA TYR A 253 5.05 -23.83 5.21
C TYR A 253 5.37 -23.48 3.74
N ARG A 254 4.36 -23.43 2.86
CA ARG A 254 4.54 -23.01 1.47
C ARG A 254 5.03 -21.57 1.37
N VAL A 255 4.44 -20.65 2.13
CA VAL A 255 4.84 -19.23 2.19
C VAL A 255 6.27 -19.10 2.70
N TYR A 256 6.62 -19.82 3.78
CA TYR A 256 7.98 -19.85 4.31
C TYR A 256 9.00 -20.30 3.27
N ASN A 257 8.74 -21.42 2.59
CA ASN A 257 9.64 -21.93 1.57
C ASN A 257 9.78 -20.97 0.37
N PHE A 258 8.68 -20.34 -0.05
CA PHE A 258 8.72 -19.35 -1.12
C PHE A 258 9.59 -18.16 -0.73
N GLN A 259 9.39 -17.62 0.49
CA GLN A 259 10.19 -16.51 0.99
C GLN A 259 11.66 -16.87 1.08
N ARG A 260 12.00 -18.00 1.71
CA ARG A 260 13.39 -18.45 1.86
C ARG A 260 14.08 -18.58 0.50
N LYS A 261 13.48 -19.31 -0.45
CA LYS A 261 14.07 -19.50 -1.78
C LYS A 261 14.18 -18.19 -2.57
N THR A 262 13.26 -17.26 -2.40
CA THR A 262 13.35 -15.93 -3.02
C THR A 262 14.55 -15.17 -2.47
N MET A 263 14.75 -15.20 -1.14
CA MET A 263 15.89 -14.54 -0.51
C MET A 263 17.23 -15.20 -0.84
N ASP A 264 17.27 -16.53 -0.87
CA ASP A 264 18.49 -17.28 -1.25
C ASP A 264 18.91 -16.93 -2.69
N ALA A 265 17.97 -16.91 -3.64
CA ALA A 265 18.21 -16.50 -5.02
C ALA A 265 18.65 -15.03 -5.12
N ALA A 266 18.07 -14.12 -4.34
CA ALA A 266 18.47 -12.73 -4.32
C ALA A 266 19.90 -12.57 -3.76
N ALA A 267 20.23 -13.27 -2.68
CA ALA A 267 21.56 -13.26 -2.07
C ALA A 267 22.63 -13.79 -3.04
N GLU A 268 22.34 -14.86 -3.79
CA GLU A 268 23.22 -15.40 -4.82
C GLU A 268 23.53 -14.36 -5.92
N ILE A 269 22.48 -13.65 -6.39
CA ILE A 269 22.65 -12.59 -7.40
C ILE A 269 23.53 -11.46 -6.83
N ILE A 270 23.27 -11.03 -5.60
CA ILE A 270 24.03 -9.96 -4.93
C ILE A 270 25.51 -10.36 -4.80
N GLY A 271 25.78 -11.58 -4.35
CA GLY A 271 27.15 -12.11 -4.30
C GLY A 271 27.82 -12.17 -5.67
N THR A 272 27.08 -12.54 -6.73
CA THR A 272 27.58 -12.61 -8.11
C THR A 272 28.01 -11.23 -8.62
N ILE A 273 27.33 -10.16 -8.26
CA ILE A 273 27.69 -8.78 -8.67
C ILE A 273 28.68 -8.11 -7.71
N GLY A 274 29.24 -8.86 -6.74
CA GLY A 274 30.32 -8.41 -5.88
C GLY A 274 29.89 -7.65 -4.62
N HIS A 275 28.61 -7.76 -4.21
CA HIS A 275 28.12 -7.16 -2.99
C HIS A 275 27.84 -8.22 -1.91
N ASP A 276 27.93 -7.82 -0.65
CA ASP A 276 27.68 -8.65 0.55
C ASP A 276 26.37 -8.27 1.28
N GLN A 277 25.75 -7.15 0.93
CA GLN A 277 24.56 -6.62 1.56
C GLN A 277 23.56 -6.07 0.53
N PHE A 278 22.27 -6.20 0.82
CA PHE A 278 21.20 -5.59 0.02
C PHE A 278 21.27 -4.06 0.00
N SER A 279 21.70 -3.45 1.09
CA SER A 279 21.89 -2.00 1.22
C SER A 279 22.98 -1.43 0.31
N SER A 280 23.92 -2.25 -0.13
CA SER A 280 25.00 -1.83 -1.02
C SER A 280 24.53 -1.60 -2.47
N ILE A 281 23.30 -2.05 -2.82
CA ILE A 281 22.76 -1.92 -4.17
C ILE A 281 21.92 -0.66 -4.33
N SER A 282 21.39 -0.13 -3.23
CA SER A 282 20.46 1.00 -3.28
C SER A 282 21.16 2.31 -3.67
N GLY A 283 21.06 2.65 -4.96
CA GLY A 283 20.90 4.04 -5.32
C GLY A 283 22.10 4.93 -5.58
N GLU A 284 23.31 4.42 -5.76
CA GLU A 284 24.47 5.22 -6.21
C GLU A 284 24.83 4.97 -7.68
N PHE A 285 23.82 5.01 -8.57
CA PHE A 285 24.08 5.00 -10.01
C PHE A 285 23.40 6.19 -10.69
#